data_03a8defcb0d256f343eb241e2ac36f72
#
_entry.id   03a8defcb0d256f343eb241e2ac36f72
#
_cell.length_a   1.000
_cell.length_b   1.000
_cell.length_c   1.000
_cell.angle_alpha   90.00
_cell.angle_beta   90.00
_cell.angle_gamma   90.00
#
_symmetry.space_group_name_H-M   'P 1'
#
loop_
_entity.id
_entity.type
_entity.pdbx_description
1 polymer ?
#
loop_
_entity_poly.entity_id
_entity_poly.type
_entity_poly.pdbx_seq_one_letter_code
_entity_poly.pdbx_strand_id
1 'polypeptide(L)'
;MLRVACGHPEQPSAAIVDSRTLRSTPENGTRAGYDGAKRKRGSKVQMALDPLGHLLALHVTPAGVDDRTAVKRLAADIQDATGDSVKLAYIDQGYTGETTADAAMAEGIALHVVKLPEAKRGCVLLPQRWVVERSFAWATRCRRLVKDYERYATTLVGFHVIAFVGYMLKHAALLMQSA
;
A
#
# COMPACT_ATOMS: atom_id res chain seq x y z
N MET A 1 13.93 9.82 10.50
CA MET A 1 13.72 10.40 11.85
C MET A 1 12.70 9.63 12.70
N LEU A 2 11.42 9.42 12.27
CA LEU A 2 10.41 8.67 13.08
C LEU A 2 10.85 7.25 13.42
N ARG A 3 11.40 6.51 12.45
CA ARG A 3 11.91 5.16 12.68
C ARG A 3 12.99 5.10 13.75
N VAL A 4 13.95 6.03 13.69
CA VAL A 4 15.05 6.15 14.68
C VAL A 4 14.51 6.46 16.07
N ALA A 5 13.52 7.37 16.17
CA ALA A 5 12.84 7.68 17.44
C ALA A 5 12.08 6.46 18.02
N CYS A 6 11.71 5.49 17.18
CA CYS A 6 11.11 4.20 17.60
C CYS A 6 12.16 3.10 17.82
N GLY A 7 13.47 3.39 17.83
CA GLY A 7 14.53 2.41 18.03
C GLY A 7 14.85 1.53 16.83
N HIS A 8 14.46 1.95 15.62
CA HIS A 8 14.69 1.21 14.38
C HIS A 8 15.71 1.92 13.47
N PRO A 9 16.38 1.19 12.56
CA PRO A 9 17.20 1.80 11.52
C PRO A 9 16.46 2.88 10.74
N GLU A 10 17.16 3.89 10.28
CA GLU A 10 16.56 5.01 9.53
C GLU A 10 15.80 4.53 8.29
N GLN A 11 16.41 3.66 7.52
CA GLN A 11 15.80 3.06 6.34
C GLN A 11 15.21 1.67 6.64
N PRO A 12 14.04 1.32 6.07
CA PRO A 12 13.45 0.02 6.24
C PRO A 12 14.14 -1.03 5.37
N SER A 13 14.30 -2.25 5.87
CA SER A 13 14.78 -3.40 5.10
C SER A 13 13.67 -4.23 4.47
N ALA A 14 12.40 -3.97 4.85
CA ALA A 14 11.24 -4.68 4.36
C ALA A 14 10.07 -3.72 4.05
N ALA A 15 9.26 -4.10 3.08
CA ALA A 15 8.00 -3.43 2.73
C ALA A 15 6.81 -4.40 2.86
N ILE A 16 5.62 -3.86 3.00
CA ILE A 16 4.35 -4.60 2.99
C ILE A 16 3.48 -3.98 1.91
N VAL A 17 3.07 -4.78 0.95
CA VAL A 17 2.33 -4.33 -0.23
C VAL A 17 0.94 -4.96 -0.26
N ASP A 18 -0.06 -4.15 -0.51
CA ASP A 18 -1.43 -4.62 -0.72
C ASP A 18 -2.22 -3.62 -1.58
N SER A 19 -3.40 -4.02 -2.05
CA SER A 19 -4.28 -3.17 -2.84
C SER A 19 -5.70 -3.12 -2.31
N ARG A 20 -6.32 -1.96 -2.46
CA ARG A 20 -7.73 -1.75 -2.16
C ARG A 20 -8.44 -1.10 -3.34
N THR A 21 -9.61 -1.65 -3.71
CA THR A 21 -10.48 -1.02 -4.70
C THR A 21 -11.42 -0.03 -4.04
N LEU A 22 -11.32 1.25 -4.40
CA LEU A 22 -12.26 2.29 -4.04
C LEU A 22 -13.37 2.36 -5.08
N ARG A 23 -14.63 2.42 -4.64
CA ARG A 23 -15.75 2.62 -5.56
C ARG A 23 -15.67 4.00 -6.20
N SER A 24 -15.79 4.06 -7.52
CA SER A 24 -15.83 5.32 -8.26
C SER A 24 -17.17 6.06 -8.09
N THR A 25 -17.11 7.36 -8.27
CA THR A 25 -18.26 8.23 -8.49
C THR A 25 -18.35 8.62 -9.97
N PRO A 26 -19.42 9.27 -10.45
CA PRO A 26 -19.53 9.69 -11.85
C PRO A 26 -18.40 10.59 -12.33
N GLU A 27 -17.80 11.38 -11.44
CA GLU A 27 -16.70 12.31 -11.71
C GLU A 27 -15.43 11.64 -12.23
N ASN A 28 -15.23 10.36 -11.92
CA ASN A 28 -14.10 9.58 -12.41
C ASN A 28 -14.14 9.35 -13.94
N GLY A 29 -15.30 9.41 -14.55
CA GLY A 29 -15.47 9.21 -15.99
C GLY A 29 -14.94 7.87 -16.47
N THR A 30 -14.17 7.88 -17.57
CA THR A 30 -13.58 6.68 -18.19
C THR A 30 -12.37 6.12 -17.42
N ARG A 31 -11.83 6.85 -16.45
CA ARG A 31 -10.66 6.41 -15.65
C ARG A 31 -10.97 5.21 -14.76
N ALA A 32 -12.20 5.05 -14.33
CA ALA A 32 -12.61 3.96 -13.46
C ALA A 32 -12.73 2.64 -14.23
N GLY A 33 -12.03 1.60 -13.77
CA GLY A 33 -12.14 0.23 -14.26
C GLY A 33 -13.17 -0.59 -13.50
N TYR A 34 -13.40 -1.85 -13.94
CA TYR A 34 -14.26 -2.80 -13.25
C TYR A 34 -13.43 -3.90 -12.59
N ASP A 35 -13.57 -4.06 -11.29
CA ASP A 35 -12.99 -5.15 -10.50
C ASP A 35 -13.96 -6.33 -10.51
N GLY A 36 -13.65 -7.35 -11.31
CA GLY A 36 -14.49 -8.53 -11.45
C GLY A 36 -14.59 -9.37 -10.17
N ALA A 37 -13.51 -9.45 -9.38
CA ALA A 37 -13.48 -10.20 -8.14
C ALA A 37 -14.35 -9.54 -7.05
N LYS A 38 -14.27 -8.21 -6.94
CA LYS A 38 -15.04 -7.43 -5.96
C LYS A 38 -16.38 -6.92 -6.50
N ARG A 39 -16.69 -7.22 -7.77
CA ARG A 39 -17.93 -6.84 -8.49
C ARG A 39 -18.26 -5.36 -8.33
N LYS A 40 -17.27 -4.48 -8.52
CA LYS A 40 -17.48 -3.03 -8.42
C LYS A 40 -16.61 -2.26 -9.41
N ARG A 41 -17.17 -1.14 -9.88
CA ARG A 41 -16.43 -0.17 -10.69
C ARG A 41 -15.68 0.78 -9.76
N GLY A 42 -14.42 1.08 -10.09
CA GLY A 42 -13.62 1.97 -9.26
C GLY A 42 -12.16 2.09 -9.68
N SER A 43 -11.39 2.58 -8.75
CA SER A 43 -9.94 2.70 -8.83
C SER A 43 -9.28 1.80 -7.80
N LYS A 44 -8.21 1.15 -8.19
CA LYS A 44 -7.39 0.35 -7.30
C LYS A 44 -6.27 1.22 -6.75
N VAL A 45 -6.19 1.30 -5.43
CA VAL A 45 -5.10 1.95 -4.70
C VAL A 45 -4.14 0.85 -4.26
N GLN A 46 -2.94 0.87 -4.79
CA GLN A 46 -1.84 -0.02 -4.43
C GLN A 46 -0.90 0.75 -3.52
N MET A 47 -0.59 0.17 -2.37
CA MET A 47 0.14 0.85 -1.31
C MET A 47 1.28 -0.03 -0.81
N ALA A 48 2.46 0.56 -0.66
CA ALA A 48 3.59 -0.04 0.01
C ALA A 48 3.90 0.74 1.28
N LEU A 49 4.03 0.03 2.38
CA LEU A 49 4.35 0.57 3.70
C LEU A 49 5.58 -0.12 4.27
N ASP A 50 6.29 0.57 5.15
CA ASP A 50 7.25 -0.10 6.02
C ASP A 50 6.55 -0.89 7.15
N PRO A 51 7.25 -1.75 7.91
CA PRO A 51 6.66 -2.50 9.03
C PRO A 51 6.07 -1.63 10.15
N LEU A 52 6.40 -0.34 10.24
CA LEU A 52 5.83 0.60 11.20
C LEU A 52 4.56 1.28 10.66
N GLY A 53 4.27 1.14 9.37
CA GLY A 53 3.11 1.72 8.70
C GLY A 53 3.39 3.08 8.05
N HIS A 54 4.65 3.43 7.81
CA HIS A 54 5.01 4.61 7.05
C HIS A 54 4.86 4.34 5.56
N LEU A 55 4.29 5.30 4.83
CA LEU A 55 4.07 5.19 3.39
C LEU A 55 5.41 5.27 2.65
N LEU A 56 5.70 4.26 1.83
CA LEU A 56 6.87 4.21 0.94
C LEU A 56 6.48 4.55 -0.50
N ALA A 57 5.44 3.90 -1.02
CA ALA A 57 4.95 4.13 -2.38
C ALA A 57 3.43 3.97 -2.46
N LEU A 58 2.80 4.68 -3.41
CA LEU A 58 1.36 4.58 -3.63
C LEU A 58 1.02 4.83 -5.10
N HIS A 59 0.28 3.90 -5.70
CA HIS A 59 -0.22 4.01 -7.07
C HIS A 59 -1.74 3.92 -7.12
N VAL A 60 -2.33 4.62 -8.07
CA VAL A 60 -3.75 4.53 -8.38
C VAL A 60 -3.91 4.12 -9.83
N THR A 61 -4.58 2.98 -10.04
CA THR A 61 -4.87 2.42 -11.36
C THR A 61 -6.39 2.20 -11.54
N PRO A 62 -6.89 2.02 -12.77
CA PRO A 62 -8.23 1.49 -12.97
C PRO A 62 -8.39 0.15 -12.26
N ALA A 63 -9.56 -0.12 -11.67
CA ALA A 63 -9.76 -1.30 -10.83
C ALA A 63 -9.64 -2.65 -11.59
N GLY A 64 -9.75 -2.64 -12.92
CA GLY A 64 -9.55 -3.82 -13.77
C GLY A 64 -8.09 -4.15 -14.07
N VAL A 65 -7.15 -3.28 -13.67
CA VAL A 65 -5.72 -3.55 -13.87
C VAL A 65 -5.26 -4.63 -12.90
N ASP A 66 -4.51 -5.62 -13.40
CA ASP A 66 -3.95 -6.69 -12.58
C ASP A 66 -2.90 -6.10 -11.60
N ASP A 67 -2.92 -6.58 -10.35
CA ASP A 67 -1.96 -6.18 -9.32
C ASP A 67 -0.51 -6.48 -9.74
N ARG A 68 -0.31 -7.56 -10.51
CA ARG A 68 1.01 -7.96 -11.03
C ARG A 68 1.67 -6.92 -11.90
N THR A 69 0.89 -6.21 -12.74
CA THR A 69 1.43 -5.19 -13.67
C THR A 69 1.98 -3.96 -12.95
N ALA A 70 1.52 -3.72 -11.72
CA ALA A 70 1.97 -2.58 -10.93
C ALA A 70 3.26 -2.85 -10.15
N VAL A 71 3.64 -4.13 -9.96
CA VAL A 71 4.76 -4.51 -9.08
C VAL A 71 6.07 -3.86 -9.50
N LYS A 72 6.40 -3.88 -10.80
CA LYS A 72 7.65 -3.30 -11.29
C LYS A 72 7.80 -1.82 -10.88
N ARG A 73 6.77 -1.03 -11.17
CA ARG A 73 6.79 0.41 -10.84
C ARG A 73 6.79 0.63 -9.33
N LEU A 74 5.99 -0.17 -8.59
CA LEU A 74 5.91 -0.06 -7.14
C LEU A 74 7.24 -0.40 -6.48
N ALA A 75 7.95 -1.42 -7.00
CA ALA A 75 9.27 -1.81 -6.51
C ALA A 75 10.31 -0.70 -6.76
N ALA A 76 10.33 -0.10 -7.95
CA ALA A 76 11.19 1.03 -8.26
C ALA A 76 10.93 2.23 -7.32
N ASP A 77 9.64 2.62 -7.14
CA ASP A 77 9.29 3.74 -6.26
C ASP A 77 9.63 3.44 -4.78
N ILE A 78 9.56 2.17 -4.33
CA ILE A 78 10.01 1.76 -3.00
C ILE A 78 11.51 1.99 -2.86
N GLN A 79 12.31 1.58 -3.83
CA GLN A 79 13.76 1.73 -3.79
C GLN A 79 14.17 3.21 -3.86
N ASP A 80 13.54 3.99 -4.72
CA ASP A 80 13.76 5.45 -4.78
C ASP A 80 13.47 6.12 -3.42
N ALA A 81 12.40 5.73 -2.76
CA ALA A 81 12.02 6.29 -1.45
C ALA A 81 12.93 5.84 -0.30
N THR A 82 13.64 4.72 -0.44
CA THR A 82 14.38 4.07 0.65
C THR A 82 15.88 3.96 0.39
N GLY A 83 16.39 4.51 -0.72
CA GLY A 83 17.80 4.42 -1.09
C GLY A 83 18.28 2.98 -1.21
N ASP A 84 17.52 2.15 -1.93
CA ASP A 84 17.79 0.73 -2.21
C ASP A 84 17.92 -0.17 -0.96
N SER A 85 17.36 0.25 0.17
CA SER A 85 17.52 -0.47 1.45
C SER A 85 16.54 -1.65 1.60
N VAL A 86 15.38 -1.62 0.91
CA VAL A 86 14.37 -2.68 1.00
C VAL A 86 14.84 -3.91 0.22
N LYS A 87 14.92 -5.05 0.91
CA LYS A 87 15.33 -6.34 0.31
C LYS A 87 14.19 -7.36 0.25
N LEU A 88 13.11 -7.13 0.98
CA LEU A 88 11.98 -8.04 1.11
C LEU A 88 10.67 -7.28 1.04
N ALA A 89 9.69 -7.79 0.25
CA ALA A 89 8.33 -7.29 0.27
C ALA A 89 7.33 -8.40 0.58
N TYR A 90 6.52 -8.20 1.61
CA TYR A 90 5.39 -9.06 1.95
C TYR A 90 4.19 -8.69 1.09
N ILE A 91 3.64 -9.68 0.38
CA ILE A 91 2.55 -9.51 -0.58
C ILE A 91 1.44 -10.53 -0.33
N ASP A 92 0.26 -10.31 -0.91
CA ASP A 92 -0.80 -11.30 -0.94
C ASP A 92 -0.72 -12.21 -2.19
N GLN A 93 -1.64 -13.18 -2.28
CA GLN A 93 -1.71 -14.11 -3.41
C GLN A 93 -2.05 -13.43 -4.75
N GLY A 94 -2.64 -12.23 -4.74
CA GLY A 94 -2.95 -11.46 -5.96
C GLY A 94 -1.71 -11.00 -6.72
N TYR A 95 -0.57 -10.95 -6.05
CA TYR A 95 0.72 -10.55 -6.62
C TYR A 95 1.62 -11.72 -7.03
N THR A 96 1.12 -12.96 -7.00
CA THR A 96 1.92 -14.14 -7.34
C THR A 96 2.16 -14.27 -8.85
N GLY A 97 3.32 -14.79 -9.22
CA GLY A 97 3.72 -15.07 -10.60
C GLY A 97 5.22 -14.92 -10.78
N GLU A 98 5.80 -15.73 -11.65
CA GLU A 98 7.24 -15.73 -11.93
C GLU A 98 7.68 -14.37 -12.48
N THR A 99 6.97 -13.86 -13.50
CA THR A 99 7.24 -12.54 -14.10
C THR A 99 7.13 -11.39 -13.08
N THR A 100 6.27 -11.54 -12.07
CA THR A 100 6.09 -10.55 -11.00
C THR A 100 7.27 -10.60 -10.02
N ALA A 101 7.70 -11.81 -9.68
CA ALA A 101 8.89 -12.02 -8.82
C ALA A 101 10.15 -11.50 -9.51
N ASP A 102 10.34 -11.80 -10.81
CA ASP A 102 11.46 -11.31 -11.60
C ASP A 102 11.49 -9.78 -11.69
N ALA A 103 10.31 -9.16 -11.89
CA ALA A 103 10.20 -7.70 -11.97
C ALA A 103 10.57 -7.01 -10.64
N ALA A 104 10.22 -7.60 -9.50
CA ALA A 104 10.63 -7.08 -8.19
C ALA A 104 12.10 -7.38 -7.90
N MET A 105 12.59 -8.56 -8.30
CA MET A 105 13.99 -8.94 -8.10
C MET A 105 14.93 -8.08 -8.95
N ALA A 106 14.50 -7.60 -10.12
CA ALA A 106 15.27 -6.65 -10.93
C ALA A 106 15.53 -5.32 -10.17
N GLU A 107 14.64 -4.95 -9.24
CA GLU A 107 14.82 -3.82 -8.31
C GLU A 107 15.44 -4.26 -6.96
N GLY A 108 15.97 -5.49 -6.87
CA GLY A 108 16.61 -6.02 -5.67
C GLY A 108 15.67 -6.39 -4.53
N ILE A 109 14.37 -6.54 -4.80
CA ILE A 109 13.34 -6.87 -3.80
C ILE A 109 12.85 -8.30 -3.98
N ALA A 110 13.07 -9.17 -2.99
CA ALA A 110 12.48 -10.50 -2.95
C ALA A 110 11.01 -10.43 -2.50
N LEU A 111 10.11 -11.09 -3.22
CA LEU A 111 8.69 -11.17 -2.84
C LEU A 111 8.43 -12.36 -1.93
N HIS A 112 7.77 -12.11 -0.80
CA HIS A 112 7.31 -13.14 0.13
C HIS A 112 5.79 -13.15 0.21
N VAL A 113 5.18 -14.23 -0.32
CA VAL A 113 3.72 -14.38 -0.32
C VAL A 113 3.25 -14.82 1.05
N VAL A 114 2.45 -13.98 1.71
CA VAL A 114 1.81 -14.32 2.99
C VAL A 114 0.52 -15.08 2.71
N LYS A 115 0.55 -16.40 2.92
CA LYS A 115 -0.60 -17.30 2.74
C LYS A 115 -1.49 -17.33 3.98
N LEU A 116 -2.81 -17.40 3.77
CA LEU A 116 -3.75 -17.74 4.84
C LEU A 116 -3.53 -19.20 5.26
N PRO A 117 -3.47 -19.51 6.56
CA PRO A 117 -3.48 -20.90 7.02
C PRO A 117 -4.78 -21.58 6.55
N GLU A 118 -4.67 -22.73 5.91
CA GLU A 118 -5.79 -23.45 5.27
C GLU A 118 -6.93 -23.88 6.21
N ALA A 119 -6.72 -23.85 7.51
CA ALA A 119 -7.63 -24.45 8.50
C ALA A 119 -8.44 -23.45 9.33
N LYS A 120 -8.37 -22.14 9.11
CA LYS A 120 -9.05 -21.19 9.99
C LYS A 120 -10.26 -20.55 9.33
N ARG A 121 -11.46 -20.81 9.89
CA ARG A 121 -12.68 -20.04 9.61
C ARG A 121 -12.66 -18.77 10.47
N GLY A 122 -12.92 -17.61 9.85
CA GLY A 122 -13.01 -16.31 10.55
C GLY A 122 -11.91 -15.33 10.14
N CYS A 123 -11.91 -14.17 10.79
CA CYS A 123 -10.90 -13.14 10.58
C CYS A 123 -9.59 -13.56 11.25
N VAL A 124 -8.56 -13.85 10.45
CA VAL A 124 -7.21 -14.22 10.93
C VAL A 124 -6.28 -13.04 10.71
N LEU A 125 -5.70 -12.54 11.79
CA LEU A 125 -4.68 -11.52 11.74
C LEU A 125 -3.39 -12.14 11.18
N LEU A 126 -3.03 -11.80 9.94
CA LEU A 126 -1.80 -12.29 9.34
C LEU A 126 -0.61 -11.45 9.81
N PRO A 127 0.48 -12.08 10.24
CA PRO A 127 1.71 -11.35 10.57
C PRO A 127 2.11 -10.43 9.42
N GLN A 128 2.54 -9.22 9.74
CA GLN A 128 2.93 -8.12 8.84
C GLN A 128 1.79 -7.54 7.99
N ARG A 129 0.91 -8.33 7.39
CA ARG A 129 -0.19 -7.80 6.54
C ARG A 129 -1.18 -6.89 7.28
N TRP A 130 -1.42 -7.15 8.56
CA TRP A 130 -2.30 -6.29 9.35
C TRP A 130 -1.90 -4.80 9.32
N VAL A 131 -0.62 -4.50 9.08
CA VAL A 131 -0.11 -3.12 9.00
C VAL A 131 -0.77 -2.36 7.83
N VAL A 132 -0.77 -2.95 6.64
CA VAL A 132 -1.38 -2.30 5.46
C VAL A 132 -2.90 -2.31 5.54
N GLU A 133 -3.51 -3.39 6.07
CA GLU A 133 -4.95 -3.46 6.30
C GLU A 133 -5.42 -2.37 7.29
N ARG A 134 -4.69 -2.19 8.40
CA ARG A 134 -4.90 -1.11 9.36
C ARG A 134 -4.77 0.27 8.70
N SER A 135 -3.78 0.44 7.84
CA SER A 135 -3.52 1.72 7.17
C SER A 135 -4.63 2.06 6.19
N PHE A 136 -5.16 1.09 5.44
CA PHE A 136 -6.36 1.28 4.63
C PHE A 136 -7.60 1.60 5.48
N ALA A 137 -7.80 0.90 6.61
CA ALA A 137 -8.91 1.18 7.51
C ALA A 137 -8.79 2.60 8.11
N TRP A 138 -7.57 3.01 8.46
CA TRP A 138 -7.31 4.35 8.97
C TRP A 138 -7.57 5.42 7.89
N ALA A 139 -7.12 5.22 6.65
CA ALA A 139 -7.35 6.14 5.56
C ALA A 139 -8.85 6.42 5.33
N THR A 140 -9.74 5.45 5.61
CA THR A 140 -11.20 5.65 5.47
C THR A 140 -11.79 6.64 6.48
N ARG A 141 -11.07 7.02 7.53
CA ARG A 141 -11.49 8.11 8.43
C ARG A 141 -11.45 9.46 7.71
N CYS A 142 -10.65 9.57 6.65
CA CYS A 142 -10.68 10.72 5.74
C CYS A 142 -11.82 10.51 4.74
N ARG A 143 -12.92 11.28 4.85
CA ARG A 143 -14.13 11.11 4.02
C ARG A 143 -13.85 11.04 2.51
N ARG A 144 -12.84 11.82 2.03
CA ARG A 144 -12.42 11.83 0.62
C ARG A 144 -11.75 10.52 0.17
N LEU A 145 -11.32 9.66 1.10
CA LEU A 145 -10.65 8.38 0.81
C LEU A 145 -11.56 7.15 1.01
N VAL A 146 -12.85 7.35 1.29
CA VAL A 146 -13.84 6.26 1.40
C VAL A 146 -14.26 5.76 0.02
N LYS A 147 -14.43 6.68 -0.92
CA LYS A 147 -14.71 6.45 -2.34
C LYS A 147 -13.74 7.27 -3.18
N ASP A 148 -13.63 6.95 -4.45
CA ASP A 148 -12.89 7.77 -5.40
C ASP A 148 -13.82 8.84 -5.98
N TYR A 149 -13.64 10.08 -5.55
CA TYR A 149 -14.36 11.27 -6.01
C TYR A 149 -13.57 12.08 -7.04
N GLU A 150 -12.34 11.63 -7.35
CA GLU A 150 -11.38 12.47 -8.06
C GLU A 150 -11.39 12.19 -9.57
N ARG A 151 -11.34 13.26 -10.36
CA ARG A 151 -11.21 13.17 -11.82
C ARG A 151 -9.84 12.59 -12.22
N TYR A 152 -8.78 12.95 -11.51
CA TYR A 152 -7.40 12.55 -11.79
C TYR A 152 -6.86 11.58 -10.74
N ALA A 153 -6.14 10.56 -11.19
CA ALA A 153 -5.48 9.60 -10.29
C ALA A 153 -4.46 10.29 -9.37
N THR A 154 -3.73 11.28 -9.90
CA THR A 154 -2.74 12.06 -9.17
C THR A 154 -3.35 12.84 -8.00
N THR A 155 -4.58 13.33 -8.14
CA THR A 155 -5.30 14.00 -7.05
C THR A 155 -5.64 13.01 -5.94
N LEU A 156 -6.09 11.80 -6.29
CA LEU A 156 -6.37 10.75 -5.30
C LEU A 156 -5.09 10.30 -4.58
N VAL A 157 -3.97 10.18 -5.31
CA VAL A 157 -2.63 9.94 -4.72
C VAL A 157 -2.29 11.05 -3.73
N GLY A 158 -2.42 12.31 -4.13
CA GLY A 158 -2.12 13.48 -3.28
C GLY A 158 -2.91 13.48 -1.97
N PHE A 159 -4.21 13.14 -2.01
CA PHE A 159 -5.01 13.04 -0.78
C PHE A 159 -4.55 11.91 0.15
N HIS A 160 -4.13 10.77 -0.38
CA HIS A 160 -3.53 9.71 0.44
C HIS A 160 -2.22 10.18 1.08
N VAL A 161 -1.34 10.81 0.30
CA VAL A 161 -0.06 11.34 0.82
C VAL A 161 -0.31 12.35 1.94
N ILE A 162 -1.21 13.32 1.76
CA ILE A 162 -1.57 14.30 2.80
C ILE A 162 -2.09 13.60 4.06
N ALA A 163 -2.95 12.59 3.91
CA ALA A 163 -3.47 11.83 5.04
C ALA A 163 -2.34 11.13 5.80
N PHE A 164 -1.41 10.46 5.10
CA PHE A 164 -0.27 9.80 5.73
C PHE A 164 0.72 10.77 6.37
N VAL A 165 0.96 11.94 5.76
CA VAL A 165 1.75 13.01 6.39
C VAL A 165 1.11 13.44 7.71
N GLY A 166 -0.21 13.67 7.74
CA GLY A 166 -0.94 13.98 8.97
C GLY A 166 -0.82 12.88 10.03
N TYR A 167 -0.87 11.61 9.63
CA TYR A 167 -0.67 10.47 10.52
C TYR A 167 0.75 10.45 11.10
N MET A 168 1.77 10.65 10.27
CA MET A 168 3.18 10.66 10.69
C MET A 168 3.48 11.84 11.62
N LEU A 169 2.94 13.03 11.34
CA LEU A 169 3.07 14.20 12.22
C LEU A 169 2.43 13.97 13.60
N LYS A 170 1.27 13.31 13.63
CA LYS A 170 0.65 12.94 14.91
C LYS A 170 1.53 11.97 15.70
N HIS A 171 2.13 10.97 15.04
CA HIS A 171 3.07 10.04 15.69
C HIS A 171 4.30 10.76 16.21
N ALA A 172 4.88 11.69 15.42
CA ALA A 172 6.00 12.51 15.85
C ALA A 172 5.67 13.31 17.12
N ALA A 173 4.51 13.98 17.14
CA ALA A 173 4.06 14.74 18.30
C ALA A 173 3.89 13.89 19.56
N LEU A 174 3.35 12.66 19.43
CA LEU A 174 3.20 11.74 20.55
C LEU A 174 4.55 11.26 21.09
N LEU A 175 5.52 10.97 20.24
CA LEU A 175 6.88 10.58 20.64
C LEU A 175 7.59 11.71 21.38
N MET A 176 7.40 12.97 20.95
CA MET A 176 7.98 14.12 21.62
C MET A 176 7.36 14.43 22.99
N GLN A 177 6.13 13.99 23.24
CA GLN A 177 5.44 14.14 24.55
C GLN A 177 5.82 13.03 25.53
N SER A 178 6.36 11.91 25.04
CA SER A 178 6.73 10.73 25.87
C SER A 178 8.23 10.65 26.17
N ALA A 179 9.03 11.55 25.61
CA ALA A 179 10.46 11.70 25.86
C ALA A 179 10.75 12.74 26.93
#